data_75ca5208dc959c5515949892016115b4
#
_entry.id   75ca5208dc959c5515949892016115b4
#
_cell.length_a   1.000
_cell.length_b   1.000
_cell.length_c   1.000
_cell.angle_alpha   90.00
_cell.angle_beta   90.00
_cell.angle_gamma   90.00
#
_symmetry.space_group_name_H-M   'P 1'
#
loop_
_entity.id
_entity.type
_entity.pdbx_description
1 polymer ?
#
loop_
_entity_poly.entity_id
_entity_poly.type
_entity_poly.pdbx_seq_one_letter_code
_entity_poly.pdbx_strand_id
1 'polypeptide(L)'
;MDGQQFFTQPENWRRIAHMVSDAIYHRITGESGYFDSRVVFISETGPAAARVKRLAVMDQDGADPKFLTNGSYMVLTPRFNPTAQMIAYMSYIGGKPRVYLFDLETGKQERLGDFPNMTFSPRFSPDGNRVALTLENNGNSDIYIMDLRSRAISRLTTDPAIDTAPTFSPDGKQIAFESDRGGSQQIYVMNVDGSGQRRISFGPGRNGTPVWSPRGDKIAFTKQNGGTFAIGVMNADGSGERILTNGYEDEGPTWAPNGRILMFTRQGRGGAPAAIWSVDAFGHNERRVATPGAASDPAWSPLIQ
;
A
#
# COMPACT_ATOMS: atom_id res chain seq x y z
N MET A 1 35.38 -14.67 10.49
CA MET A 1 33.99 -15.11 10.33
C MET A 1 33.19 -14.42 11.40
N ASP A 2 32.33 -13.48 11.05
CA ASP A 2 31.44 -12.87 12.02
C ASP A 2 30.26 -13.80 12.23
N GLY A 3 30.15 -14.36 13.44
CA GLY A 3 28.99 -15.15 13.84
C GLY A 3 27.93 -14.25 14.44
N GLN A 4 26.72 -14.23 13.90
CA GLN A 4 25.57 -13.63 14.56
C GLN A 4 24.83 -14.69 15.38
N GLN A 5 24.45 -14.33 16.60
CA GLN A 5 23.62 -15.19 17.46
C GLN A 5 22.23 -14.52 17.59
N PHE A 6 21.20 -15.31 17.41
CA PHE A 6 19.82 -14.88 17.57
C PHE A 6 19.18 -15.65 18.73
N PHE A 7 18.51 -14.93 19.62
CA PHE A 7 17.81 -15.51 20.75
C PHE A 7 16.33 -15.12 20.73
N THR A 8 15.46 -16.08 20.95
CA THR A 8 14.00 -15.85 21.08
C THR A 8 13.36 -16.97 21.88
N GLN A 9 12.10 -16.82 22.21
CA GLN A 9 11.27 -17.90 22.75
C GLN A 9 11.00 -18.93 21.64
N PRO A 10 10.86 -20.23 21.99
CA PRO A 10 10.66 -21.31 21.01
C PRO A 10 9.52 -21.07 20.02
N GLU A 11 8.43 -20.46 20.47
CA GLU A 11 7.26 -20.13 19.65
C GLU A 11 7.55 -19.11 18.55
N ASN A 12 8.61 -18.31 18.68
CA ASN A 12 9.02 -17.28 17.72
C ASN A 12 10.09 -17.77 16.73
N TRP A 13 10.30 -19.08 16.57
CA TRP A 13 11.33 -19.65 15.71
C TRP A 13 11.27 -19.17 14.25
N ARG A 14 10.06 -18.89 13.74
CA ARG A 14 9.87 -18.35 12.38
C ARG A 14 10.54 -17.01 12.21
N ARG A 15 10.39 -16.12 13.20
CA ARG A 15 11.06 -14.81 13.17
C ARG A 15 12.58 -14.97 13.09
N ILE A 16 13.16 -15.90 13.86
CA ILE A 16 14.61 -16.20 13.75
C ILE A 16 14.95 -16.68 12.35
N ALA A 17 14.16 -17.57 11.74
CA ALA A 17 14.39 -18.01 10.38
C ALA A 17 14.38 -16.85 9.38
N HIS A 18 13.46 -15.90 9.53
CA HIS A 18 13.41 -14.70 8.70
C HIS A 18 14.62 -13.79 8.91
N MET A 19 15.03 -13.52 10.15
CA MET A 19 16.24 -12.74 10.48
C MET A 19 17.50 -13.38 9.90
N VAL A 20 17.64 -14.71 10.02
CA VAL A 20 18.74 -15.47 9.41
C VAL A 20 18.71 -15.34 7.89
N SER A 21 17.54 -15.43 7.27
CA SER A 21 17.37 -15.24 5.83
C SER A 21 17.77 -13.83 5.39
N ASP A 22 17.43 -12.79 6.16
CA ASP A 22 17.84 -11.42 5.91
C ASP A 22 19.38 -11.26 6.01
N ALA A 23 20.00 -11.87 7.01
CA ALA A 23 21.46 -11.86 7.18
C ALA A 23 22.17 -12.57 6.02
N ILE A 24 21.65 -13.73 5.58
CA ILE A 24 22.18 -14.47 4.42
C ILE A 24 22.00 -13.64 3.14
N TYR A 25 20.81 -13.09 2.93
CA TYR A 25 20.51 -12.23 1.78
C TYR A 25 21.47 -11.06 1.70
N HIS A 26 21.65 -10.34 2.81
CA HIS A 26 22.59 -9.21 2.90
C HIS A 26 24.02 -9.64 2.55
N ARG A 27 24.48 -10.78 3.07
CA ARG A 27 25.84 -11.26 2.81
C ARG A 27 26.06 -11.64 1.34
N ILE A 28 25.04 -12.17 0.66
CA ILE A 28 25.15 -12.58 -0.75
C ILE A 28 25.03 -11.39 -1.69
N THR A 29 24.11 -10.45 -1.39
CA THR A 29 23.72 -9.38 -2.33
C THR A 29 24.28 -8.00 -1.96
N GLY A 30 24.72 -7.80 -0.70
CA GLY A 30 25.06 -6.49 -0.14
C GLY A 30 23.84 -5.61 0.15
N GLU A 31 22.62 -6.10 -0.07
CA GLU A 31 21.37 -5.34 0.13
C GLU A 31 20.63 -5.81 1.38
N SER A 32 19.79 -4.93 1.94
CA SER A 32 18.87 -5.31 3.02
C SER A 32 17.90 -6.39 2.56
N GLY A 33 17.60 -7.35 3.43
CA GLY A 33 16.58 -8.34 3.18
C GLY A 33 15.16 -7.79 3.28
N TYR A 34 14.16 -8.68 3.28
CA TYR A 34 12.74 -8.35 3.42
C TYR A 34 11.95 -9.45 4.15
N PHE A 35 12.65 -10.46 4.66
CA PHE A 35 12.03 -11.67 5.21
C PHE A 35 11.43 -11.43 6.59
N ASP A 36 12.07 -10.65 7.48
CA ASP A 36 11.50 -10.28 8.78
C ASP A 36 10.53 -9.10 8.64
N SER A 37 9.47 -9.32 7.88
CA SER A 37 8.42 -8.35 7.62
C SER A 37 7.05 -9.03 7.52
N ARG A 38 5.99 -8.22 7.58
CA ARG A 38 4.59 -8.67 7.54
C ARG A 38 3.85 -8.06 6.38
N VAL A 39 2.71 -8.66 6.05
CA VAL A 39 1.75 -8.13 5.09
C VAL A 39 0.41 -7.98 5.78
N VAL A 40 -0.13 -6.76 5.82
CA VAL A 40 -1.54 -6.54 6.13
C VAL A 40 -2.34 -6.63 4.85
N PHE A 41 -3.51 -7.23 4.91
CA PHE A 41 -4.36 -7.46 3.74
C PHE A 41 -5.85 -7.52 4.12
N ILE A 42 -6.71 -7.50 3.12
CA ILE A 42 -8.13 -7.72 3.29
C ILE A 42 -8.44 -9.18 2.97
N SER A 43 -8.84 -9.93 4.00
CA SER A 43 -9.38 -11.28 3.83
C SER A 43 -10.85 -11.20 3.46
N GLU A 44 -11.25 -11.92 2.41
CA GLU A 44 -12.60 -11.90 1.85
C GLU A 44 -13.26 -13.26 1.98
N THR A 45 -14.50 -13.28 2.47
CA THR A 45 -15.33 -14.51 2.61
C THR A 45 -16.76 -14.24 2.18
N GLY A 46 -17.51 -15.29 1.90
CA GLY A 46 -18.91 -15.20 1.46
C GLY A 46 -19.09 -14.95 -0.03
N PRO A 47 -20.33 -15.03 -0.54
CA PRO A 47 -20.64 -14.79 -1.94
C PRO A 47 -20.46 -13.32 -2.32
N ALA A 48 -20.33 -13.04 -3.62
CA ALA A 48 -20.07 -11.68 -4.13
C ALA A 48 -21.11 -10.65 -3.65
N ALA A 49 -22.39 -11.03 -3.55
CA ALA A 49 -23.48 -10.16 -3.11
C ALA A 49 -23.50 -9.89 -1.59
N ALA A 50 -22.76 -10.69 -0.79
CA ALA A 50 -22.69 -10.56 0.66
C ALA A 50 -21.25 -10.82 1.16
N ARG A 51 -20.28 -10.19 0.50
CA ARG A 51 -18.86 -10.33 0.79
C ARG A 51 -18.52 -9.71 2.15
N VAL A 52 -17.95 -10.54 3.04
CA VAL A 52 -17.42 -10.07 4.32
C VAL A 52 -15.93 -9.81 4.15
N LYS A 53 -15.50 -8.61 4.47
CA LYS A 53 -14.11 -8.15 4.40
C LYS A 53 -13.56 -7.93 5.80
N ARG A 54 -12.40 -8.54 6.11
CA ARG A 54 -11.71 -8.42 7.39
C ARG A 54 -10.29 -7.94 7.19
N LEU A 55 -9.86 -7.03 8.04
CA LEU A 55 -8.45 -6.70 8.16
C LEU A 55 -7.72 -7.91 8.76
N ALA A 56 -6.64 -8.32 8.13
CA ALA A 56 -5.80 -9.44 8.57
C ALA A 56 -4.33 -9.11 8.36
N VAL A 57 -3.45 -9.75 9.12
CA VAL A 57 -2.00 -9.66 9.00
C VAL A 57 -1.40 -11.05 8.93
N MET A 58 -0.30 -11.21 8.18
CA MET A 58 0.43 -12.48 8.04
C MET A 58 1.93 -12.18 7.87
N ASP A 59 2.77 -13.20 8.02
CA ASP A 59 4.17 -13.11 7.59
C ASP A 59 4.24 -12.88 6.08
N GLN A 60 5.33 -12.33 5.60
CA GLN A 60 5.49 -11.98 4.17
C GLN A 60 5.37 -13.20 3.21
N ASP A 61 5.56 -14.41 3.71
CA ASP A 61 5.42 -15.66 2.95
C ASP A 61 4.01 -16.29 3.00
N GLY A 62 3.06 -15.63 3.68
CA GLY A 62 1.67 -16.06 3.83
C GLY A 62 1.40 -16.90 5.07
N ALA A 63 2.39 -17.14 5.92
CA ALA A 63 2.20 -17.90 7.16
C ALA A 63 1.66 -17.04 8.31
N ASP A 64 1.21 -17.71 9.36
CA ASP A 64 0.69 -17.14 10.62
C ASP A 64 -0.38 -16.04 10.43
N PRO A 65 -1.44 -16.27 9.61
CA PRO A 65 -2.46 -15.25 9.37
C PRO A 65 -3.30 -15.00 10.62
N LYS A 66 -3.46 -13.74 11.00
CA LYS A 66 -4.26 -13.27 12.13
C LYS A 66 -5.30 -12.25 11.67
N PHE A 67 -6.56 -12.44 12.07
CA PHE A 67 -7.62 -11.47 11.80
C PHE A 67 -7.60 -10.37 12.84
N LEU A 68 -7.61 -9.13 12.40
CA LEU A 68 -7.59 -7.93 13.24
C LEU A 68 -9.00 -7.36 13.46
N THR A 69 -9.94 -7.65 12.54
CA THR A 69 -11.34 -7.23 12.64
C THR A 69 -12.29 -8.41 12.44
N ASN A 70 -13.50 -8.30 12.97
CA ASN A 70 -14.51 -9.37 12.93
C ASN A 70 -15.36 -9.40 11.65
N GLY A 71 -15.23 -8.38 10.76
CA GLY A 71 -16.00 -8.28 9.53
C GLY A 71 -17.39 -7.65 9.68
N SER A 72 -17.72 -7.05 10.82
CA SER A 72 -18.98 -6.33 11.03
C SER A 72 -19.13 -5.10 10.13
N TYR A 73 -18.02 -4.55 9.68
CA TYR A 73 -17.98 -3.41 8.77
C TYR A 73 -17.00 -3.68 7.63
N MET A 74 -17.31 -3.14 6.45
CA MET A 74 -16.39 -3.18 5.31
C MET A 74 -15.10 -2.45 5.66
N VAL A 75 -13.95 -3.07 5.36
CA VAL A 75 -12.61 -2.51 5.52
C VAL A 75 -11.85 -2.62 4.21
N LEU A 76 -11.02 -1.63 3.87
CA LEU A 76 -10.29 -1.53 2.60
C LEU A 76 -8.96 -0.80 2.79
N THR A 77 -8.06 -0.96 1.83
CA THR A 77 -6.82 -0.18 1.64
C THR A 77 -5.98 0.00 2.90
N PRO A 78 -5.60 -1.09 3.61
CA PRO A 78 -4.76 -0.98 4.79
C PRO A 78 -3.34 -0.52 4.43
N ARG A 79 -2.68 0.18 5.37
CA ARG A 79 -1.29 0.65 5.22
C ARG A 79 -0.57 0.62 6.56
N PHE A 80 0.63 0.08 6.58
CA PHE A 80 1.49 0.12 7.77
C PHE A 80 2.06 1.52 8.00
N ASN A 81 2.16 1.89 9.27
CA ASN A 81 3.03 2.97 9.71
C ASN A 81 4.50 2.48 9.62
N PRO A 82 5.43 3.25 9.03
CA PRO A 82 6.81 2.79 8.85
C PRO A 82 7.64 2.74 10.14
N THR A 83 7.19 3.38 11.21
CA THR A 83 7.97 3.51 12.46
C THR A 83 7.23 3.03 13.71
N ALA A 84 5.96 2.61 13.60
CA ALA A 84 5.12 2.17 14.72
C ALA A 84 4.28 0.96 14.33
N GLN A 85 3.90 0.15 15.33
CA GLN A 85 3.01 -1.01 15.15
C GLN A 85 1.56 -0.54 14.96
N MET A 86 1.32 0.22 13.89
CA MET A 86 0.05 0.86 13.58
C MET A 86 -0.32 0.65 12.12
N ILE A 87 -1.61 0.49 11.86
CA ILE A 87 -2.18 0.38 10.51
C ILE A 87 -3.22 1.49 10.33
N ALA A 88 -3.11 2.23 9.23
CA ALA A 88 -4.20 3.07 8.74
C ALA A 88 -5.02 2.27 7.73
N TYR A 89 -6.35 2.37 7.78
CA TYR A 89 -7.25 1.68 6.85
C TYR A 89 -8.56 2.44 6.70
N MET A 90 -9.26 2.19 5.60
CA MET A 90 -10.60 2.74 5.39
C MET A 90 -11.64 1.76 5.94
N SER A 91 -12.67 2.27 6.63
CA SER A 91 -13.81 1.49 7.09
C SER A 91 -15.12 2.26 6.95
N TYR A 92 -16.21 1.49 6.82
CA TYR A 92 -17.60 2.00 6.76
C TYR A 92 -18.30 1.98 8.12
N ILE A 93 -17.57 2.04 9.22
CA ILE A 93 -18.14 2.22 10.57
C ILE A 93 -18.96 3.51 10.59
N GLY A 94 -20.25 3.43 10.94
CA GLY A 94 -21.17 4.57 10.88
C GLY A 94 -21.71 4.90 9.48
N GLY A 95 -21.58 3.99 8.51
CA GLY A 95 -22.25 4.05 7.20
C GLY A 95 -21.57 4.92 6.15
N LYS A 96 -20.50 5.63 6.49
CA LYS A 96 -19.70 6.43 5.54
C LYS A 96 -18.23 5.98 5.57
N PRO A 97 -17.52 5.99 4.43
CA PRO A 97 -16.09 5.66 4.42
C PRO A 97 -15.29 6.69 5.20
N ARG A 98 -14.48 6.20 6.14
CA ARG A 98 -13.60 6.98 7.01
C ARG A 98 -12.27 6.25 7.16
N VAL A 99 -11.21 7.01 7.37
CA VAL A 99 -9.91 6.46 7.76
C VAL A 99 -9.87 6.22 9.26
N TYR A 100 -9.39 5.04 9.63
CA TYR A 100 -9.15 4.60 10.99
C TYR A 100 -7.69 4.23 11.18
N LEU A 101 -7.21 4.37 12.41
CA LEU A 101 -5.95 3.82 12.87
C LEU A 101 -6.23 2.58 13.73
N PHE A 102 -5.43 1.54 13.56
CA PHE A 102 -5.44 0.33 14.35
C PHE A 102 -4.06 0.12 14.96
N ASP A 103 -3.99 0.07 16.26
CA ASP A 103 -2.78 -0.23 17.02
C ASP A 103 -2.65 -1.76 17.17
N LEU A 104 -1.56 -2.34 16.63
CA LEU A 104 -1.35 -3.79 16.61
C LEU A 104 -0.99 -4.37 17.96
N GLU A 105 -0.45 -3.57 18.89
CA GLU A 105 -0.05 -4.01 20.22
C GLU A 105 -1.25 -4.07 21.16
N THR A 106 -2.08 -3.03 21.12
CA THR A 106 -3.21 -2.87 22.05
C THR A 106 -4.54 -3.33 21.46
N GLY A 107 -4.65 -3.52 20.14
CA GLY A 107 -5.89 -3.78 19.42
C GLY A 107 -6.85 -2.58 19.38
N LYS A 108 -6.41 -1.40 19.83
CA LYS A 108 -7.24 -0.20 19.86
C LYS A 108 -7.45 0.35 18.46
N GLN A 109 -8.69 0.76 18.20
CA GLN A 109 -9.07 1.44 16.97
C GLN A 109 -9.49 2.87 17.28
N GLU A 110 -9.07 3.82 16.45
CA GLU A 110 -9.52 5.20 16.52
C GLU A 110 -9.78 5.77 15.12
N ARG A 111 -10.77 6.67 15.01
CA ARG A 111 -11.03 7.38 13.76
C ARG A 111 -9.99 8.49 13.56
N LEU A 112 -9.41 8.55 12.36
CA LEU A 112 -8.47 9.60 12.00
C LEU A 112 -9.22 10.88 11.63
N GLY A 113 -9.42 11.75 12.62
CA GLY A 113 -10.11 13.01 12.45
C GLY A 113 -11.64 12.93 12.32
N ASP A 114 -12.29 14.07 12.39
CA ASP A 114 -13.74 14.21 12.25
C ASP A 114 -14.07 15.07 11.02
N PHE A 115 -14.07 14.43 9.87
CA PHE A 115 -14.35 15.06 8.59
C PHE A 115 -15.84 14.90 8.24
N PRO A 116 -16.51 15.93 7.69
CA PRO A 116 -17.93 15.84 7.35
C PRO A 116 -18.18 14.87 6.17
N ASN A 117 -17.23 14.78 5.25
CA ASN A 117 -17.33 14.02 4.01
C ASN A 117 -16.43 12.78 4.04
N MET A 118 -16.36 12.06 2.91
CA MET A 118 -15.57 10.82 2.77
C MET A 118 -14.09 11.07 2.88
N THR A 119 -13.38 10.17 3.57
CA THR A 119 -11.91 10.13 3.62
C THR A 119 -11.42 8.75 3.19
N PHE A 120 -10.38 8.70 2.35
CA PHE A 120 -9.85 7.44 1.83
C PHE A 120 -8.38 7.53 1.42
N SER A 121 -7.80 6.41 0.98
CA SER A 121 -6.41 6.28 0.49
C SER A 121 -5.34 6.83 1.44
N PRO A 122 -5.34 6.43 2.73
CA PRO A 122 -4.35 6.92 3.68
C PRO A 122 -2.94 6.43 3.33
N ARG A 123 -1.94 7.28 3.55
CA ARG A 123 -0.50 6.95 3.45
C ARG A 123 0.28 7.67 4.53
N PHE A 124 1.04 6.93 5.32
CA PHE A 124 1.95 7.53 6.29
C PHE A 124 3.16 8.19 5.61
N SER A 125 3.64 9.27 6.20
CA SER A 125 4.96 9.81 5.87
C SER A 125 6.07 8.85 6.33
N PRO A 126 7.29 8.91 5.76
CA PRO A 126 8.38 8.00 6.13
C PRO A 126 8.79 8.07 7.61
N ASP A 127 8.59 9.21 8.26
CA ASP A 127 8.81 9.39 9.69
C ASP A 127 7.65 8.91 10.57
N GLY A 128 6.55 8.43 9.96
CA GLY A 128 5.38 7.92 10.66
C GLY A 128 4.51 8.97 11.35
N ASN A 129 4.87 10.26 11.28
CA ASN A 129 4.22 11.32 12.06
C ASN A 129 3.06 12.01 11.33
N ARG A 130 2.95 11.84 10.02
CA ARG A 130 1.91 12.47 9.19
C ARG A 130 1.20 11.41 8.34
N VAL A 131 -0.03 11.72 7.95
CA VAL A 131 -0.80 10.91 6.99
C VAL A 131 -1.25 11.81 5.85
N ALA A 132 -0.88 11.47 4.63
CA ALA A 132 -1.54 11.98 3.43
C ALA A 132 -2.81 11.18 3.18
N LEU A 133 -3.88 11.85 2.80
CA LEU A 133 -5.18 11.23 2.56
C LEU A 133 -5.98 12.02 1.54
N THR A 134 -6.97 11.38 0.95
CA THR A 134 -7.93 12.04 0.07
C THR A 134 -9.17 12.43 0.88
N LEU A 135 -9.61 13.68 0.70
CA LEU A 135 -10.88 14.19 1.20
C LEU A 135 -11.80 14.54 0.03
N GLU A 136 -12.99 13.96 0.03
CA GLU A 136 -14.04 14.37 -0.89
C GLU A 136 -14.76 15.60 -0.30
N ASN A 137 -15.01 16.61 -1.13
CA ASN A 137 -15.78 17.79 -0.77
C ASN A 137 -16.59 18.28 -1.99
N ASN A 138 -17.92 18.25 -1.88
CA ASN A 138 -18.86 18.73 -2.92
C ASN A 138 -18.63 18.11 -4.31
N GLY A 139 -18.32 16.80 -4.35
CA GLY A 139 -18.10 16.05 -5.60
C GLY A 139 -16.70 16.19 -6.18
N ASN A 140 -15.79 16.94 -5.55
CA ASN A 140 -14.37 16.99 -5.84
C ASN A 140 -13.56 16.23 -4.79
N SER A 141 -12.39 15.75 -5.16
CA SER A 141 -11.46 15.03 -4.27
C SER A 141 -10.09 15.66 -4.33
N ASP A 142 -9.55 15.99 -3.17
CA ASP A 142 -8.25 16.63 -3.02
C ASP A 142 -7.34 15.88 -2.06
N ILE A 143 -6.04 16.10 -2.22
CA ILE A 143 -5.01 15.58 -1.32
C ILE A 143 -4.84 16.51 -0.13
N TYR A 144 -4.87 15.93 1.05
CA TYR A 144 -4.60 16.58 2.33
C TYR A 144 -3.48 15.87 3.07
N ILE A 145 -2.81 16.57 3.95
CA ILE A 145 -1.85 16.02 4.90
C ILE A 145 -2.29 16.36 6.32
N MET A 146 -2.26 15.38 7.21
CA MET A 146 -2.57 15.54 8.62
C MET A 146 -1.37 15.20 9.47
N ASP A 147 -1.04 16.03 10.43
CA ASP A 147 -0.11 15.72 11.52
C ASP A 147 -0.82 14.87 12.58
N LEU A 148 -0.27 13.71 12.91
CA LEU A 148 -0.92 12.75 13.81
C LEU A 148 -0.93 13.21 15.27
N ARG A 149 0.01 14.04 15.69
CA ARG A 149 0.10 14.54 17.06
C ARG A 149 -0.84 15.70 17.30
N SER A 150 -0.74 16.73 16.45
CA SER A 150 -1.54 17.96 16.60
C SER A 150 -2.94 17.84 15.99
N ARG A 151 -3.16 16.85 15.11
CA ARG A 151 -4.37 16.69 14.27
C ARG A 151 -4.60 17.85 13.30
N ALA A 152 -3.61 18.73 13.13
CA ALA A 152 -3.65 19.80 12.15
C ALA A 152 -3.67 19.20 10.74
N ILE A 153 -4.52 19.77 9.88
CA ILE A 153 -4.68 19.33 8.49
C ILE A 153 -4.40 20.49 7.54
N SER A 154 -3.73 20.18 6.43
CA SER A 154 -3.46 21.12 5.35
C SER A 154 -3.88 20.53 4.01
N ARG A 155 -4.56 21.30 3.17
CA ARG A 155 -4.91 20.95 1.79
C ARG A 155 -3.72 21.21 0.89
N LEU A 156 -3.35 20.21 0.06
CA LEU A 156 -2.19 20.27 -0.84
C LEU A 156 -2.57 20.51 -2.30
N THR A 157 -3.75 20.04 -2.71
CA THR A 157 -4.26 20.26 -4.07
C THR A 157 -5.55 21.05 -4.06
N THR A 158 -5.76 21.90 -5.06
CA THR A 158 -6.91 22.82 -5.16
C THR A 158 -7.47 22.88 -6.59
N ASP A 159 -6.98 22.03 -7.49
CA ASP A 159 -7.47 21.92 -8.86
C ASP A 159 -8.93 21.38 -8.83
N PRO A 160 -9.82 21.78 -9.74
CA PRO A 160 -11.16 21.20 -9.84
C PRO A 160 -11.18 19.74 -10.29
N ALA A 161 -10.05 19.17 -10.67
CA ALA A 161 -9.86 17.77 -10.99
C ALA A 161 -9.92 16.87 -9.75
N ILE A 162 -10.15 15.59 -9.97
CA ILE A 162 -10.14 14.56 -8.94
C ILE A 162 -8.70 14.15 -8.65
N ASP A 163 -8.18 14.54 -7.48
CA ASP A 163 -6.84 14.20 -7.00
C ASP A 163 -6.94 13.16 -5.88
N THR A 164 -6.32 11.98 -6.07
CA THR A 164 -6.48 10.84 -5.14
C THR A 164 -5.18 10.03 -4.98
N ALA A 165 -5.23 9.02 -4.09
CA ALA A 165 -4.17 8.01 -3.89
C ALA A 165 -2.76 8.59 -3.67
N PRO A 166 -2.56 9.50 -2.71
CA PRO A 166 -1.24 10.07 -2.43
C PRO A 166 -0.27 9.01 -1.92
N THR A 167 1.03 9.17 -2.22
CA THR A 167 2.12 8.38 -1.64
C THR A 167 3.36 9.26 -1.47
N PHE A 168 4.02 9.18 -0.31
CA PHE A 168 5.26 9.92 -0.07
C PHE A 168 6.44 9.28 -0.78
N SER A 169 7.39 10.11 -1.21
CA SER A 169 8.77 9.67 -1.48
C SER A 169 9.44 9.21 -0.17
N PRO A 170 10.41 8.27 -0.22
CA PRO A 170 11.03 7.74 1.00
C PRO A 170 11.85 8.78 1.78
N ASP A 171 12.25 9.89 1.15
CA ASP A 171 12.89 11.02 1.83
C ASP A 171 11.87 12.04 2.41
N GLY A 172 10.56 11.82 2.21
CA GLY A 172 9.47 12.65 2.69
C GLY A 172 9.34 14.03 2.04
N LYS A 173 10.07 14.31 0.96
CA LYS A 173 10.09 15.62 0.31
C LYS A 173 9.04 15.78 -0.78
N GLN A 174 8.58 14.68 -1.37
CA GLN A 174 7.62 14.68 -2.46
C GLN A 174 6.44 13.76 -2.17
N ILE A 175 5.35 13.99 -2.90
CA ILE A 175 4.15 13.15 -2.92
C ILE A 175 3.82 12.86 -4.38
N ALA A 176 3.70 11.57 -4.73
CA ALA A 176 3.08 11.16 -5.97
C ALA A 176 1.58 10.93 -5.72
N PHE A 177 0.75 11.25 -6.69
CA PHE A 177 -0.72 11.12 -6.61
C PHE A 177 -1.31 10.93 -8.01
N GLU A 178 -2.53 10.47 -8.09
CA GLU A 178 -3.28 10.40 -9.33
C GLU A 178 -4.20 11.62 -9.51
N SER A 179 -4.33 12.08 -10.75
CA SER A 179 -5.18 13.21 -11.12
C SER A 179 -5.73 13.04 -12.53
N ASP A 180 -6.96 13.48 -12.74
CA ASP A 180 -7.60 13.49 -14.07
C ASP A 180 -7.57 14.87 -14.75
N ARG A 181 -6.83 15.84 -14.19
CA ARG A 181 -6.70 17.22 -14.73
C ARG A 181 -6.22 17.31 -16.17
N GLY A 182 -5.56 16.27 -16.67
CA GLY A 182 -5.12 16.13 -18.05
C GLY A 182 -6.14 15.44 -18.97
N GLY A 183 -7.41 15.30 -18.56
CA GLY A 183 -8.49 14.65 -19.28
C GLY A 183 -8.61 13.14 -19.06
N SER A 184 -7.60 12.51 -18.46
CA SER A 184 -7.62 11.12 -18.01
C SER A 184 -6.73 10.95 -16.80
N GLN A 185 -7.03 9.96 -15.97
CA GLN A 185 -6.31 9.63 -14.74
C GLN A 185 -4.85 9.30 -15.02
N GLN A 186 -3.93 10.07 -14.45
CA GLN A 186 -2.50 9.96 -14.63
C GLN A 186 -1.76 10.25 -13.32
N ILE A 187 -0.48 9.90 -13.26
CA ILE A 187 0.36 10.12 -12.09
C ILE A 187 1.04 11.48 -12.18
N TYR A 188 0.92 12.22 -11.09
CA TYR A 188 1.54 13.51 -10.85
C TYR A 188 2.45 13.42 -9.64
N VAL A 189 3.42 14.34 -9.56
CA VAL A 189 4.29 14.53 -8.40
C VAL A 189 4.25 15.98 -7.99
N MET A 190 4.30 16.22 -6.68
CA MET A 190 4.40 17.55 -6.07
C MET A 190 5.39 17.53 -4.91
N ASN A 191 5.84 18.70 -4.47
CA ASN A 191 6.55 18.85 -3.21
C ASN A 191 5.59 18.58 -2.03
N VAL A 192 6.12 18.21 -0.88
CA VAL A 192 5.31 17.89 0.32
C VAL A 192 4.47 19.07 0.84
N ASP A 193 4.79 20.30 0.42
CA ASP A 193 4.02 21.51 0.70
C ASP A 193 2.91 21.80 -0.32
N GLY A 194 2.74 20.94 -1.33
CA GLY A 194 1.76 21.06 -2.41
C GLY A 194 2.25 21.85 -3.63
N SER A 195 3.44 22.44 -3.59
CA SER A 195 4.01 23.19 -4.71
C SER A 195 4.62 22.28 -5.78
N GLY A 196 4.94 22.81 -6.97
CA GLY A 196 5.68 22.11 -8.02
C GLY A 196 4.94 20.93 -8.64
N GLN A 197 3.61 20.97 -8.69
CA GLN A 197 2.78 19.88 -9.25
C GLN A 197 3.09 19.69 -10.73
N ARG A 198 3.45 18.47 -11.13
CA ARG A 198 3.75 18.12 -12.52
C ARG A 198 3.33 16.71 -12.84
N ARG A 199 2.84 16.46 -14.04
CA ARG A 199 2.54 15.14 -14.58
C ARG A 199 3.82 14.38 -14.89
N ILE A 200 3.87 13.09 -14.56
CA ILE A 200 5.02 12.21 -14.82
C ILE A 200 4.65 10.95 -15.63
N SER A 201 3.36 10.60 -15.78
CA SER A 201 2.95 9.49 -16.63
C SER A 201 2.24 9.99 -17.90
N PHE A 202 2.50 9.31 -19.01
CA PHE A 202 2.04 9.70 -20.35
C PHE A 202 1.61 8.45 -21.14
N GLY A 203 1.09 8.67 -22.35
CA GLY A 203 0.66 7.59 -23.24
C GLY A 203 -0.79 7.15 -23.04
N PRO A 204 -1.20 6.07 -23.72
CA PRO A 204 -2.58 5.60 -23.70
C PRO A 204 -2.96 4.94 -22.37
N GLY A 205 -4.28 4.93 -22.09
CA GLY A 205 -4.86 4.34 -20.87
C GLY A 205 -4.80 5.28 -19.67
N ARG A 206 -5.06 4.71 -18.50
CA ARG A 206 -5.07 5.40 -17.21
C ARG A 206 -3.98 4.82 -16.32
N ASN A 207 -3.35 5.66 -15.52
CA ASN A 207 -2.37 5.26 -14.51
C ASN A 207 -2.88 5.72 -13.15
N GLY A 208 -2.99 4.82 -12.20
CA GLY A 208 -3.51 5.10 -10.86
C GLY A 208 -2.78 4.36 -9.76
N THR A 209 -3.20 4.60 -8.51
CA THR A 209 -2.65 3.98 -7.30
C THR A 209 -1.11 3.96 -7.25
N PRO A 210 -0.43 5.12 -7.40
CA PRO A 210 1.02 5.15 -7.37
C PRO A 210 1.56 4.73 -5.99
N VAL A 211 2.67 4.00 -5.97
CA VAL A 211 3.39 3.64 -4.75
C VAL A 211 4.88 3.82 -4.97
N TRP A 212 5.47 4.74 -4.23
CA TRP A 212 6.91 5.01 -4.32
C TRP A 212 7.73 3.83 -3.76
N SER A 213 8.76 3.43 -4.48
CA SER A 213 9.73 2.43 -4.02
C SER A 213 10.46 2.95 -2.76
N PRO A 214 10.69 2.11 -1.74
CA PRO A 214 11.50 2.49 -0.58
C PRO A 214 12.94 2.88 -0.95
N ARG A 215 13.40 2.55 -2.16
CA ARG A 215 14.69 2.97 -2.70
C ARG A 215 14.68 4.39 -3.29
N GLY A 216 13.51 4.98 -3.50
CA GLY A 216 13.35 6.31 -4.10
C GLY A 216 13.54 6.37 -5.62
N ASP A 217 13.94 5.29 -6.25
CA ASP A 217 14.30 5.23 -7.67
C ASP A 217 13.10 5.00 -8.59
N LYS A 218 12.02 4.39 -8.09
CA LYS A 218 10.87 3.97 -8.91
C LYS A 218 9.53 4.28 -8.25
N ILE A 219 8.50 4.35 -9.11
CA ILE A 219 7.09 4.38 -8.72
C ILE A 219 6.40 3.18 -9.37
N ALA A 220 5.77 2.33 -8.57
CA ALA A 220 4.85 1.30 -9.05
C ALA A 220 3.45 1.88 -9.19
N PHE A 221 2.66 1.38 -10.10
CA PHE A 221 1.31 1.87 -10.38
C PHE A 221 0.41 0.80 -10.99
N THR A 222 -0.88 1.04 -10.98
CA THR A 222 -1.88 0.26 -11.75
C THR A 222 -2.11 0.93 -13.09
N LYS A 223 -1.88 0.20 -14.17
CA LYS A 223 -2.17 0.61 -15.56
C LYS A 223 -3.49 0.03 -16.00
N GLN A 224 -4.45 0.87 -16.35
CA GLN A 224 -5.69 0.44 -17.01
C GLN A 224 -5.61 0.74 -18.50
N ASN A 225 -5.73 -0.29 -19.34
CA ASN A 225 -5.78 -0.15 -20.79
C ASN A 225 -6.64 -1.25 -21.44
N GLY A 226 -7.53 -0.89 -22.37
CA GLY A 226 -8.34 -1.86 -23.10
C GLY A 226 -9.24 -2.76 -22.23
N GLY A 227 -9.65 -2.30 -21.03
CA GLY A 227 -10.48 -3.09 -20.10
C GLY A 227 -9.71 -4.09 -19.23
N THR A 228 -8.37 -4.07 -19.27
CA THR A 228 -7.49 -4.84 -18.39
C THR A 228 -6.72 -3.93 -17.46
N PHE A 229 -6.31 -4.48 -16.31
CA PHE A 229 -5.46 -3.79 -15.33
C PHE A 229 -4.15 -4.57 -15.17
N ALA A 230 -3.04 -3.87 -15.09
CA ALA A 230 -1.73 -4.47 -14.93
C ALA A 230 -0.86 -3.63 -13.98
N ILE A 231 0.08 -4.27 -13.31
CA ILE A 231 1.07 -3.57 -12.52
C ILE A 231 2.20 -3.09 -13.42
N GLY A 232 2.50 -1.81 -13.34
CA GLY A 232 3.62 -1.18 -14.02
C GLY A 232 4.59 -0.54 -13.03
N VAL A 233 5.78 -0.23 -13.52
CA VAL A 233 6.77 0.59 -12.82
C VAL A 233 7.34 1.63 -13.78
N MET A 234 7.74 2.78 -13.25
CA MET A 234 8.49 3.81 -13.93
C MET A 234 9.57 4.36 -13.01
N ASN A 235 10.56 5.05 -13.56
CA ASN A 235 11.50 5.81 -12.75
C ASN A 235 10.78 6.96 -12.03
N ALA A 236 11.34 7.49 -10.94
CA ALA A 236 10.72 8.56 -10.16
C ALA A 236 10.50 9.87 -10.95
N ASP A 237 11.21 10.06 -12.05
CA ASP A 237 11.03 11.17 -12.99
C ASP A 237 9.94 10.93 -14.06
N GLY A 238 9.36 9.72 -14.11
CA GLY A 238 8.36 9.28 -15.07
C GLY A 238 8.91 8.57 -16.30
N SER A 239 10.22 8.52 -16.49
CA SER A 239 10.85 7.80 -17.60
C SER A 239 10.84 6.28 -17.40
N GLY A 240 11.10 5.51 -18.45
CA GLY A 240 11.32 4.08 -18.38
C GLY A 240 10.07 3.28 -17.93
N GLU A 241 8.87 3.76 -18.26
CA GLU A 241 7.62 3.02 -17.98
C GLU A 241 7.71 1.61 -18.55
N ARG A 242 7.33 0.64 -17.72
CA ARG A 242 7.33 -0.78 -18.04
C ARG A 242 6.20 -1.49 -17.33
N ILE A 243 5.47 -2.36 -18.05
CA ILE A 243 4.45 -3.24 -17.49
C ILE A 243 5.14 -4.51 -16.99
N LEU A 244 4.82 -4.91 -15.76
CA LEU A 244 5.39 -6.08 -15.10
C LEU A 244 4.49 -7.32 -15.19
N THR A 245 3.17 -7.13 -15.22
CA THR A 245 2.20 -8.24 -15.17
C THR A 245 1.25 -8.21 -16.36
N ASN A 246 0.63 -9.35 -16.64
CA ASN A 246 -0.30 -9.52 -17.76
C ASN A 246 -1.63 -10.19 -17.34
N GLY A 247 -1.97 -10.09 -16.06
CA GLY A 247 -3.27 -10.56 -15.54
C GLY A 247 -4.46 -9.80 -16.14
N TYR A 248 -5.65 -10.28 -15.82
CA TYR A 248 -6.87 -9.60 -16.26
C TYR A 248 -7.17 -8.35 -15.43
N GLU A 249 -7.01 -8.44 -14.11
CA GLU A 249 -7.30 -7.36 -13.16
C GLU A 249 -6.25 -7.40 -12.04
N ASP A 250 -5.09 -6.81 -12.31
CA ASP A 250 -3.97 -6.68 -11.38
C ASP A 250 -3.92 -5.25 -10.84
N GLU A 251 -4.12 -5.06 -9.53
CA GLU A 251 -4.28 -3.74 -8.93
C GLU A 251 -3.57 -3.59 -7.58
N GLY A 252 -3.34 -2.33 -7.19
CA GLY A 252 -2.93 -1.94 -5.85
C GLY A 252 -1.55 -2.49 -5.46
N PRO A 253 -0.47 -2.11 -6.16
CA PRO A 253 0.86 -2.60 -5.84
C PRO A 253 1.34 -2.13 -4.47
N THR A 254 2.18 -2.94 -3.82
CA THR A 254 2.96 -2.59 -2.63
C THR A 254 4.36 -3.14 -2.74
N TRP A 255 5.36 -2.38 -2.30
CA TRP A 255 6.75 -2.79 -2.34
C TRP A 255 7.16 -3.55 -1.08
N ALA A 256 8.01 -4.58 -1.24
CA ALA A 256 8.81 -5.11 -0.15
C ALA A 256 9.76 -4.03 0.41
N PRO A 257 10.18 -4.13 1.69
CA PRO A 257 11.02 -3.11 2.34
C PRO A 257 12.32 -2.79 1.58
N ASN A 258 12.88 -3.76 0.86
CA ASN A 258 14.10 -3.57 0.06
C ASN A 258 13.85 -3.06 -1.37
N GLY A 259 12.60 -2.87 -1.79
CA GLY A 259 12.25 -2.36 -3.12
C GLY A 259 12.56 -3.32 -4.28
N ARG A 260 12.68 -4.63 -4.02
CA ARG A 260 12.99 -5.64 -5.05
C ARG A 260 11.79 -6.44 -5.51
N ILE A 261 10.76 -6.55 -4.68
CA ILE A 261 9.56 -7.34 -4.93
C ILE A 261 8.34 -6.46 -4.73
N LEU A 262 7.31 -6.71 -5.51
CA LEU A 262 5.98 -6.14 -5.36
C LEU A 262 5.00 -7.24 -4.98
N MET A 263 4.00 -6.89 -4.18
CA MET A 263 2.75 -7.63 -4.06
C MET A 263 1.60 -6.80 -4.62
N PHE A 264 0.56 -7.46 -5.07
CA PHE A 264 -0.62 -6.84 -5.66
C PHE A 264 -1.82 -7.77 -5.56
N THR A 265 -3.00 -7.22 -5.75
CA THR A 265 -4.24 -7.99 -5.88
C THR A 265 -4.40 -8.44 -7.33
N ARG A 266 -4.71 -9.73 -7.55
CA ARG A 266 -5.15 -10.24 -8.84
C ARG A 266 -6.56 -10.80 -8.73
N GLN A 267 -7.45 -10.33 -9.57
CA GLN A 267 -8.76 -10.93 -9.78
C GLN A 267 -8.85 -11.51 -11.18
N GLY A 268 -9.37 -12.73 -11.28
CA GLY A 268 -9.58 -13.41 -12.56
C GLY A 268 -10.88 -13.00 -13.23
N ARG A 269 -11.06 -13.38 -14.49
CA ARG A 269 -12.29 -13.14 -15.26
C ARG A 269 -13.49 -13.80 -14.60
N GLY A 270 -14.68 -13.27 -14.85
CA GLY A 270 -15.95 -13.87 -14.41
C GLY A 270 -16.20 -13.78 -12.91
N GLY A 271 -15.59 -12.83 -12.20
CA GLY A 271 -15.76 -12.65 -10.75
C GLY A 271 -15.05 -13.72 -9.92
N ALA A 272 -13.99 -14.32 -10.44
CA ALA A 272 -13.14 -15.24 -9.67
C ALA A 272 -12.65 -14.56 -8.38
N PRO A 273 -12.48 -15.32 -7.28
CA PRO A 273 -11.99 -14.76 -6.02
C PRO A 273 -10.65 -14.06 -6.19
N ALA A 274 -10.51 -12.89 -5.58
CA ALA A 274 -9.26 -12.16 -5.55
C ALA A 274 -8.18 -12.95 -4.80
N ALA A 275 -6.93 -12.82 -5.23
CA ALA A 275 -5.77 -13.43 -4.59
C ALA A 275 -4.59 -12.45 -4.59
N ILE A 276 -3.71 -12.59 -3.59
CA ILE A 276 -2.47 -11.83 -3.54
C ILE A 276 -1.42 -12.56 -4.38
N TRP A 277 -0.73 -11.80 -5.21
CA TRP A 277 0.37 -12.24 -6.05
C TRP A 277 1.61 -11.39 -5.78
N SER A 278 2.78 -11.94 -6.06
CA SER A 278 4.04 -11.21 -6.02
C SER A 278 4.78 -11.34 -7.34
N VAL A 279 5.59 -10.34 -7.66
CA VAL A 279 6.46 -10.28 -8.84
C VAL A 279 7.71 -9.48 -8.47
N ASP A 280 8.86 -9.80 -9.06
CA ASP A 280 10.04 -8.96 -8.86
C ASP A 280 9.93 -7.64 -9.65
N ALA A 281 10.77 -6.68 -9.29
CA ALA A 281 10.77 -5.34 -9.92
C ALA A 281 11.16 -5.36 -11.42
N PHE A 282 11.47 -6.52 -11.98
CA PHE A 282 11.80 -6.74 -13.39
C PHE A 282 10.68 -7.46 -14.17
N GLY A 283 9.61 -7.90 -13.49
CA GLY A 283 8.50 -8.64 -14.09
C GLY A 283 8.72 -10.16 -14.14
N HIS A 284 9.69 -10.68 -13.36
CA HIS A 284 9.96 -12.11 -13.28
C HIS A 284 9.47 -12.69 -11.94
N ASN A 285 9.54 -14.02 -11.82
CA ASN A 285 9.23 -14.76 -10.58
C ASN A 285 7.81 -14.46 -10.05
N GLU A 286 6.86 -14.26 -10.97
CA GLU A 286 5.46 -14.04 -10.60
C GLU A 286 4.90 -15.30 -9.93
N ARG A 287 4.33 -15.13 -8.73
CA ARG A 287 3.76 -16.24 -7.96
C ARG A 287 2.61 -15.80 -7.08
N ARG A 288 1.68 -16.71 -6.83
CA ARG A 288 0.62 -16.53 -5.85
C ARG A 288 1.19 -16.63 -4.43
N VAL A 289 0.79 -15.71 -3.56
CA VAL A 289 1.06 -15.75 -2.13
C VAL A 289 -0.02 -16.59 -1.46
N ALA A 290 0.37 -17.49 -0.55
CA ALA A 290 -0.58 -18.30 0.19
C ALA A 290 -1.40 -17.42 1.15
N THR A 291 -2.73 -17.56 1.10
CA THR A 291 -3.68 -16.89 2.00
C THR A 291 -4.78 -17.87 2.40
N PRO A 292 -5.42 -17.73 3.57
CA PRO A 292 -6.48 -18.66 4.03
C PRO A 292 -7.69 -18.75 3.10
N GLY A 293 -7.89 -17.79 2.23
CA GLY A 293 -9.02 -17.71 1.30
C GLY A 293 -8.79 -16.61 0.27
N ALA A 294 -9.87 -16.03 -0.24
CA ALA A 294 -9.77 -14.85 -1.09
C ALA A 294 -9.19 -13.68 -0.31
N ALA A 295 -8.33 -12.90 -0.97
CA ALA A 295 -7.59 -11.82 -0.35
C ALA A 295 -7.29 -10.69 -1.34
N SER A 296 -7.36 -9.44 -0.87
CA SER A 296 -7.11 -8.23 -1.65
C SER A 296 -6.35 -7.19 -0.84
N ASP A 297 -5.98 -6.08 -1.48
CA ASP A 297 -5.37 -4.89 -0.89
C ASP A 297 -4.13 -5.18 -0.01
N PRO A 298 -3.11 -5.91 -0.47
CA PRO A 298 -1.93 -6.15 0.32
C PRO A 298 -1.18 -4.85 0.60
N ALA A 299 -0.64 -4.72 1.82
CA ALA A 299 0.33 -3.68 2.14
C ALA A 299 1.47 -4.28 2.95
N TRP A 300 2.68 -4.12 2.45
CA TRP A 300 3.87 -4.64 3.07
C TRP A 300 4.33 -3.74 4.23
N SER A 301 4.75 -4.33 5.33
CA SER A 301 5.35 -3.60 6.46
C SER A 301 6.80 -3.24 6.17
N PRO A 302 7.40 -2.28 6.90
CA PRO A 302 8.85 -2.24 7.05
C PRO A 302 9.38 -3.52 7.70
N LEU A 303 10.70 -3.68 7.77
CA LEU A 303 11.32 -4.74 8.59
C LEU A 303 10.89 -4.57 10.05
N ILE A 304 10.66 -5.68 10.73
CA ILE A 304 10.32 -5.70 12.17
C ILE A 304 11.62 -5.43 12.94
N GLN A 305 11.63 -4.36 13.72
CA GLN A 305 12.80 -3.98 14.56
C GLN A 305 12.76 -4.72 15.89
#